data_fc984b544d11fe0141cfdfb1cf97eb10
#
_entry.id   fc984b544d11fe0141cfdfb1cf97eb10
#
_cell.length_a   1.000
_cell.length_b   1.000
_cell.length_c   1.000
_cell.angle_alpha   90.00
_cell.angle_beta   90.00
_cell.angle_gamma   90.00
#
_symmetry.space_group_name_H-M   'P 1'
#
loop_
_entity.id
_entity.type
_entity.pdbx_description
1 polymer ?
#
loop_
_entity_poly.entity_id
_entity_poly.type
_entity_poly.pdbx_seq_one_letter_code
_entity_poly.pdbx_strand_id
1 'polypeptide(L)'
;MAGVTREARAAGERLPDRISIGVLGRTFTPRLLDEVIDATDVREVRYRRLPARLMVLFTLACWLFMRSGYGLVLSKLADAYAVEDEGWGDWEAPSTGSITKAKAKLGAEPFKLLFARSAGPVGVLSTPGAFFAGLRVATVDGFTLDVPDTAENAAFFGPGSNGSDSKNPYPQLRALALAECGTRVLLGAAYGPSSTGEQTLAEDLLPAMGAGMLVLADRNFASWKLWRAAAATGADLCWRMSASFRLPVLEVLPDGTYLSQLRPPRTKDGPPVRVRVIEYSVLTTDEDGQETSELFALATTLLDPERFPAIDLARLYHDRWQAETGIADLKTAIRGGPEVVLRSKTPAMVAQEFWALLCVYQAIRDLISYAAPTGLDPGRVSFKRAFEAARDSATRGALSPPPD
;
A
#
# COMPACT_ATOMS: atom_id res chain seq x y z
N MET A 1 -61.33 9.87 -10.25
CA MET A 1 -59.89 10.12 -10.37
C MET A 1 -59.38 10.56 -9.00
N ALA A 2 -58.83 9.64 -8.22
CA ALA A 2 -58.29 9.92 -6.90
C ALA A 2 -56.79 10.11 -7.02
N GLY A 3 -56.33 11.34 -6.79
CA GLY A 3 -54.92 11.69 -6.73
C GLY A 3 -54.29 11.10 -5.47
N VAL A 4 -53.38 10.16 -5.64
CA VAL A 4 -52.54 9.66 -4.55
C VAL A 4 -51.46 10.72 -4.28
N THR A 5 -51.70 11.56 -3.30
CA THR A 5 -50.65 12.41 -2.69
C THR A 5 -49.68 11.50 -1.99
N ARG A 6 -48.49 11.30 -2.57
CA ARG A 6 -47.35 10.71 -1.87
C ARG A 6 -46.90 11.73 -0.81
N GLU A 7 -47.31 11.55 0.42
CA GLU A 7 -46.69 12.21 1.56
C GLU A 7 -45.18 11.91 1.52
N ALA A 8 -44.36 12.96 1.45
CA ALA A 8 -42.93 12.88 1.66
C ALA A 8 -42.72 12.50 3.13
N ARG A 9 -42.52 11.20 3.41
CA ARG A 9 -42.03 10.77 4.69
C ARG A 9 -40.71 11.52 4.95
N ALA A 10 -40.62 12.16 6.10
CA ALA A 10 -39.38 12.73 6.60
C ALA A 10 -38.28 11.70 6.39
N ALA A 11 -37.15 12.14 5.83
CA ALA A 11 -36.04 11.28 5.49
C ALA A 11 -35.40 10.76 6.79
N GLY A 12 -35.91 9.63 7.30
CA GLY A 12 -35.22 8.83 8.30
C GLY A 12 -33.93 8.29 7.68
N GLU A 13 -32.90 8.15 8.44
CA GLU A 13 -31.65 7.48 8.07
C GLU A 13 -31.97 6.13 7.42
N ARG A 14 -31.39 5.88 6.23
CA ARG A 14 -31.68 4.69 5.42
C ARG A 14 -30.57 3.65 5.64
N LEU A 15 -30.88 2.36 5.43
CA LEU A 15 -29.88 1.29 5.55
C LEU A 15 -28.55 1.58 4.84
N PRO A 16 -28.52 2.04 3.57
CA PRO A 16 -27.25 2.37 2.91
C PRO A 16 -26.46 3.49 3.59
N ASP A 17 -27.13 4.38 4.33
CA ASP A 17 -26.50 5.50 5.04
C ASP A 17 -25.88 5.07 6.37
N ARG A 18 -26.36 3.94 6.94
CA ARG A 18 -25.93 3.37 8.24
C ARG A 18 -24.86 2.28 8.08
N ILE A 19 -24.69 1.69 6.90
CA ILE A 19 -23.71 0.64 6.68
C ILE A 19 -22.29 1.18 6.94
N SER A 20 -21.52 0.46 7.77
CA SER A 20 -20.10 0.72 8.05
C SER A 20 -19.26 -0.55 7.83
N ILE A 21 -17.96 -0.42 7.92
CA ILE A 21 -17.03 -1.55 7.88
C ILE A 21 -16.37 -1.78 9.25
N GLY A 22 -17.16 -1.64 10.31
CA GLY A 22 -16.72 -1.87 11.68
C GLY A 22 -15.57 -0.94 12.09
N VAL A 23 -14.55 -1.47 12.75
CA VAL A 23 -13.41 -0.69 13.24
C VAL A 23 -12.64 0.07 12.16
N LEU A 24 -12.73 -0.33 10.89
CA LEU A 24 -12.12 0.41 9.78
C LEU A 24 -12.86 1.71 9.46
N GLY A 25 -14.08 1.90 9.98
CA GLY A 25 -14.81 3.17 9.94
C GLY A 25 -14.08 4.33 10.65
N ARG A 26 -13.13 4.01 11.52
CA ARG A 26 -12.21 4.99 12.12
C ARG A 26 -11.35 5.70 11.07
N THR A 27 -10.77 4.95 10.13
CA THR A 27 -9.98 5.50 9.03
C THR A 27 -10.88 6.03 7.91
N PHE A 28 -11.97 5.32 7.60
CA PHE A 28 -12.91 5.67 6.54
C PHE A 28 -14.19 6.29 7.10
N THR A 29 -14.05 7.48 7.67
CA THR A 29 -15.16 8.20 8.25
C THR A 29 -16.20 8.59 7.18
N PRO A 30 -17.49 8.73 7.54
CA PRO A 30 -18.52 9.20 6.61
C PRO A 30 -18.14 10.51 5.91
N ARG A 31 -17.53 11.44 6.64
CA ARG A 31 -17.05 12.71 6.11
C ARG A 31 -15.97 12.52 5.03
N LEU A 32 -14.95 11.69 5.29
CA LEU A 32 -13.89 11.41 4.32
C LEU A 32 -14.45 10.75 3.07
N LEU A 33 -15.39 9.80 3.23
CA LEU A 33 -16.05 9.14 2.10
C LEU A 33 -16.82 10.13 1.23
N ASP A 34 -17.58 11.05 1.86
CA ASP A 34 -18.33 12.08 1.13
C ASP A 34 -17.40 13.04 0.40
N GLU A 35 -16.34 13.51 1.05
CA GLU A 35 -15.32 14.39 0.44
C GLU A 35 -14.68 13.71 -0.80
N VAL A 36 -14.39 12.42 -0.73
CA VAL A 36 -13.82 11.65 -1.85
C VAL A 36 -14.82 11.47 -2.98
N ILE A 37 -16.06 11.13 -2.66
CA ILE A 37 -17.15 10.93 -3.63
C ILE A 37 -17.45 12.23 -4.38
N ASP A 38 -17.48 13.36 -3.67
CA ASP A 38 -17.74 14.66 -4.26
C ASP A 38 -16.56 15.13 -5.12
N ALA A 39 -15.33 14.96 -4.63
CA ALA A 39 -14.12 15.33 -5.36
C ALA A 39 -13.90 14.53 -6.65
N THR A 40 -14.49 13.34 -6.77
CA THR A 40 -14.38 12.47 -7.94
C THR A 40 -15.63 12.46 -8.83
N ASP A 41 -16.63 13.32 -8.51
CA ASP A 41 -17.87 13.51 -9.29
C ASP A 41 -18.65 12.20 -9.54
N VAL A 42 -18.62 11.28 -8.56
CA VAL A 42 -19.32 9.99 -8.67
C VAL A 42 -20.60 9.93 -7.85
N ARG A 43 -20.98 11.03 -7.16
CA ARG A 43 -22.22 11.12 -6.41
C ARG A 43 -23.42 10.97 -7.34
N GLU A 44 -24.37 10.18 -6.93
CA GLU A 44 -25.62 10.00 -7.67
C GLU A 44 -26.54 11.24 -7.58
N VAL A 45 -27.08 11.66 -8.72
CA VAL A 45 -28.06 12.76 -8.79
C VAL A 45 -29.46 12.31 -8.31
N ARG A 46 -29.76 11.01 -8.45
CA ARG A 46 -31.05 10.44 -8.04
C ARG A 46 -30.82 9.32 -7.05
N TYR A 47 -31.75 9.17 -6.10
CA TYR A 47 -31.71 8.04 -5.18
C TYR A 47 -31.55 6.70 -5.91
N ARG A 48 -30.59 5.90 -5.46
CA ARG A 48 -30.29 4.56 -5.97
C ARG A 48 -30.27 3.56 -4.82
N ARG A 49 -30.56 2.29 -5.11
CA ARG A 49 -30.41 1.18 -4.15
C ARG A 49 -28.94 0.92 -3.78
N LEU A 50 -28.02 1.29 -4.65
CA LEU A 50 -26.57 1.15 -4.49
C LEU A 50 -25.93 2.55 -4.65
N PRO A 51 -26.04 3.42 -3.63
CA PRO A 51 -25.41 4.73 -3.67
C PRO A 51 -23.89 4.64 -3.61
N ALA A 52 -23.19 5.68 -4.04
CA ALA A 52 -21.74 5.72 -4.15
C ALA A 52 -21.05 5.39 -2.81
N ARG A 53 -21.51 5.94 -1.68
CA ARG A 53 -20.94 5.65 -0.35
C ARG A 53 -21.02 4.15 -0.01
N LEU A 54 -22.17 3.53 -0.19
CA LEU A 54 -22.33 2.08 0.00
C LEU A 54 -21.39 1.30 -0.90
N MET A 55 -21.25 1.71 -2.16
CA MET A 55 -20.39 1.00 -3.12
C MET A 55 -18.91 1.14 -2.82
N VAL A 56 -18.47 2.26 -2.23
CA VAL A 56 -17.09 2.38 -1.70
C VAL A 56 -16.90 1.39 -0.55
N LEU A 57 -17.75 1.43 0.48
CA LEU A 57 -17.67 0.52 1.63
C LEU A 57 -17.76 -0.95 1.21
N PHE A 58 -18.68 -1.27 0.30
CA PHE A 58 -18.82 -2.61 -0.27
C PHE A 58 -17.54 -3.09 -0.97
N THR A 59 -16.90 -2.22 -1.75
CA THR A 59 -15.67 -2.58 -2.48
C THR A 59 -14.51 -2.81 -1.52
N LEU A 60 -14.40 -2.01 -0.45
CA LEU A 60 -13.43 -2.25 0.64
C LEU A 60 -13.74 -3.57 1.36
N ALA A 61 -15.02 -3.83 1.69
CA ALA A 61 -15.44 -5.06 2.34
C ALA A 61 -15.19 -6.32 1.49
N CYS A 62 -15.18 -6.22 0.17
CA CYS A 62 -14.79 -7.33 -0.70
C CYS A 62 -13.38 -7.85 -0.38
N TRP A 63 -12.48 -7.01 0.15
CA TRP A 63 -11.16 -7.43 0.60
C TRP A 63 -11.17 -8.10 1.98
N LEU A 64 -12.08 -7.71 2.87
CA LEU A 64 -12.29 -8.40 4.14
C LEU A 64 -12.90 -9.80 3.93
N PHE A 65 -13.72 -9.96 2.88
CA PHE A 65 -14.44 -11.20 2.56
C PHE A 65 -14.05 -11.74 1.19
N MET A 66 -12.76 -11.85 0.92
CA MET A 66 -12.22 -12.17 -0.40
C MET A 66 -12.76 -13.49 -0.98
N ARG A 67 -13.10 -14.47 -0.15
CA ARG A 67 -13.66 -15.75 -0.59
C ARG A 67 -15.20 -15.77 -0.75
N SER A 68 -15.87 -14.65 -0.45
CA SER A 68 -17.34 -14.54 -0.54
C SER A 68 -17.76 -13.90 -1.87
N GLY A 69 -18.84 -14.37 -2.48
CA GLY A 69 -19.45 -13.72 -3.65
C GLY A 69 -20.03 -12.35 -3.29
N TYR A 70 -20.23 -11.48 -4.28
CA TYR A 70 -20.70 -10.11 -4.09
C TYR A 70 -22.02 -9.99 -3.33
N GLY A 71 -23.00 -10.86 -3.64
CA GLY A 71 -24.28 -10.89 -2.91
C GLY A 71 -24.08 -11.16 -1.42
N LEU A 72 -23.23 -12.17 -1.10
CA LEU A 72 -22.95 -12.53 0.30
C LEU A 72 -22.19 -11.43 1.05
N VAL A 73 -21.26 -10.71 0.39
CA VAL A 73 -20.56 -9.59 1.01
C VAL A 73 -21.55 -8.49 1.35
N LEU A 74 -22.46 -8.17 0.43
CA LEU A 74 -23.47 -7.14 0.65
C LEU A 74 -24.47 -7.54 1.74
N SER A 75 -24.92 -8.81 1.78
CA SER A 75 -25.75 -9.33 2.87
C SER A 75 -25.05 -9.22 4.21
N LYS A 76 -23.77 -9.63 4.31
CA LYS A 76 -23.01 -9.49 5.57
C LYS A 76 -22.94 -8.06 6.10
N LEU A 77 -22.81 -7.07 5.20
CA LEU A 77 -22.85 -5.66 5.59
C LEU A 77 -24.24 -5.20 6.00
N ALA A 78 -25.30 -5.72 5.37
CA ALA A 78 -26.67 -5.40 5.72
C ALA A 78 -27.12 -6.10 7.01
N ASP A 79 -26.80 -7.39 7.17
CA ASP A 79 -27.19 -8.21 8.33
C ASP A 79 -26.61 -7.68 9.64
N ALA A 80 -25.43 -7.05 9.58
CA ALA A 80 -24.81 -6.40 10.73
C ALA A 80 -25.72 -5.32 11.37
N TYR A 81 -26.66 -4.79 10.62
CA TYR A 81 -27.60 -3.73 11.05
C TYR A 81 -29.05 -4.21 11.17
N ALA A 82 -29.39 -5.36 10.60
CA ALA A 82 -30.76 -5.90 10.66
C ALA A 82 -31.17 -6.36 12.06
N VAL A 83 -30.21 -6.60 12.94
CA VAL A 83 -30.47 -7.11 14.32
C VAL A 83 -31.01 -6.01 15.23
N GLU A 84 -30.85 -4.72 14.87
CA GLU A 84 -31.23 -3.61 15.75
C GLU A 84 -32.54 -2.89 15.38
N ASP A 85 -33.17 -3.21 14.23
CA ASP A 85 -34.30 -2.42 13.74
C ASP A 85 -35.35 -3.26 13.01
N GLU A 86 -36.55 -3.42 13.59
CA GLU A 86 -37.69 -4.16 13.01
C GLU A 86 -38.23 -3.55 11.69
N GLY A 87 -37.69 -2.42 11.24
CA GLY A 87 -38.18 -1.65 10.08
C GLY A 87 -37.56 -1.99 8.71
N TRP A 88 -36.64 -2.94 8.62
CA TRP A 88 -35.86 -3.22 7.40
C TRP A 88 -36.36 -4.45 6.59
N GLY A 89 -37.52 -5.00 6.92
CA GLY A 89 -38.05 -6.27 6.39
C GLY A 89 -38.19 -6.40 4.88
N ASP A 90 -38.13 -5.30 4.11
CA ASP A 90 -38.33 -5.29 2.66
C ASP A 90 -37.05 -5.02 1.84
N TRP A 91 -35.85 -5.02 2.46
CA TRP A 91 -34.63 -4.80 1.70
C TRP A 91 -34.16 -6.09 1.02
N GLU A 92 -34.40 -6.19 -0.28
CA GLU A 92 -33.84 -7.25 -1.11
C GLU A 92 -32.43 -6.88 -1.60
N ALA A 93 -31.49 -7.79 -1.42
CA ALA A 93 -30.14 -7.64 -1.96
C ALA A 93 -30.18 -7.49 -3.48
N PRO A 94 -29.57 -6.43 -4.06
CA PRO A 94 -29.52 -6.27 -5.50
C PRO A 94 -28.82 -7.43 -6.19
N SER A 95 -29.21 -7.73 -7.44
CA SER A 95 -28.55 -8.79 -8.21
C SER A 95 -27.06 -8.53 -8.40
N THR A 96 -26.26 -9.59 -8.53
CA THR A 96 -24.81 -9.50 -8.79
C THR A 96 -24.50 -8.64 -10.02
N GLY A 97 -25.35 -8.70 -11.06
CA GLY A 97 -25.20 -7.85 -12.24
C GLY A 97 -25.40 -6.36 -11.94
N SER A 98 -26.36 -6.02 -11.05
CA SER A 98 -26.56 -4.64 -10.59
C SER A 98 -25.37 -4.13 -9.77
N ILE A 99 -24.83 -4.97 -8.90
CA ILE A 99 -23.63 -4.66 -8.11
C ILE A 99 -22.43 -4.42 -9.04
N THR A 100 -22.20 -5.30 -10.01
CA THR A 100 -21.10 -5.16 -10.97
C THR A 100 -21.20 -3.87 -11.79
N LYS A 101 -22.43 -3.51 -12.26
CA LYS A 101 -22.67 -2.25 -12.98
C LYS A 101 -22.42 -1.03 -12.07
N ALA A 102 -22.83 -1.08 -10.80
CA ALA A 102 -22.61 0.00 -9.84
C ALA A 102 -21.11 0.16 -9.54
N LYS A 103 -20.36 -0.93 -9.35
CA LYS A 103 -18.90 -0.91 -9.21
C LYS A 103 -18.21 -0.29 -10.43
N ALA A 104 -18.59 -0.72 -11.63
CA ALA A 104 -18.02 -0.18 -12.87
C ALA A 104 -18.29 1.32 -13.03
N LYS A 105 -19.49 1.78 -12.66
CA LYS A 105 -19.83 3.21 -12.67
C LYS A 105 -19.03 4.02 -11.65
N LEU A 106 -18.75 3.46 -10.47
CA LEU A 106 -17.95 4.13 -9.43
C LEU A 106 -16.50 4.38 -9.89
N GLY A 107 -15.92 3.45 -10.67
CA GLY A 107 -14.58 3.58 -11.18
C GLY A 107 -13.48 3.41 -10.11
N ALA A 108 -12.24 3.69 -10.48
CA ALA A 108 -11.07 3.54 -9.60
C ALA A 108 -10.68 4.83 -8.85
N GLU A 109 -11.04 6.00 -9.38
CA GLU A 109 -10.61 7.29 -8.85
C GLU A 109 -10.98 7.55 -7.39
N PRO A 110 -12.20 7.20 -6.92
CA PRO A 110 -12.53 7.34 -5.50
C PRO A 110 -11.58 6.57 -4.59
N PHE A 111 -11.16 5.37 -4.97
CA PHE A 111 -10.25 4.55 -4.17
C PHE A 111 -8.82 5.06 -4.22
N LYS A 112 -8.37 5.55 -5.37
CA LYS A 112 -7.07 6.21 -5.51
C LYS A 112 -6.99 7.46 -4.62
N LEU A 113 -8.02 8.30 -4.65
CA LEU A 113 -8.09 9.49 -3.80
C LEU A 113 -8.24 9.13 -2.32
N LEU A 114 -9.06 8.10 -1.99
CA LEU A 114 -9.21 7.60 -0.62
C LEU A 114 -7.88 7.10 -0.07
N PHE A 115 -7.12 6.34 -0.86
CA PHE A 115 -5.77 5.92 -0.51
C PHE A 115 -4.86 7.15 -0.29
N ALA A 116 -4.82 8.09 -1.21
CA ALA A 116 -4.00 9.29 -1.08
C ALA A 116 -4.33 10.15 0.16
N ARG A 117 -5.59 10.11 0.64
CA ARG A 117 -6.04 10.82 1.85
C ARG A 117 -5.77 10.04 3.13
N SER A 118 -5.72 8.70 3.07
CA SER A 118 -5.44 7.82 4.21
C SER A 118 -3.98 7.40 4.31
N ALA A 119 -3.23 7.43 3.21
CA ALA A 119 -1.80 7.17 3.19
C ALA A 119 -1.04 8.32 3.87
N GLY A 120 -0.09 7.98 4.71
CA GLY A 120 0.74 8.96 5.39
C GLY A 120 1.46 8.37 6.60
N PRO A 121 2.45 9.09 7.13
CA PRO A 121 3.23 8.61 8.26
C PRO A 121 2.43 8.64 9.56
N VAL A 122 2.52 7.57 10.33
CA VAL A 122 1.89 7.47 11.66
C VAL A 122 2.91 7.26 12.78
N GLY A 123 4.14 6.83 12.43
CA GLY A 123 5.21 6.66 13.41
C GLY A 123 5.63 7.99 14.04
N VAL A 124 5.92 7.95 15.34
CA VAL A 124 6.51 9.06 16.10
C VAL A 124 7.96 8.73 16.48
N LEU A 125 8.73 9.69 16.98
CA LEU A 125 10.16 9.50 17.31
C LEU A 125 10.42 8.32 18.26
N SER A 126 9.46 7.98 19.10
CA SER A 126 9.56 6.83 20.01
C SER A 126 9.12 5.50 19.37
N THR A 127 8.62 5.51 18.12
CA THR A 127 8.22 4.29 17.42
C THR A 127 9.46 3.54 16.96
N PRO A 128 9.70 2.30 17.42
CA PRO A 128 10.86 1.52 17.00
C PRO A 128 10.92 1.35 15.48
N GLY A 129 12.11 1.57 14.91
CA GLY A 129 12.35 1.42 13.46
C GLY A 129 11.77 2.52 12.55
N ALA A 130 11.01 3.48 13.09
CA ALA A 130 10.42 4.55 12.29
C ALA A 130 11.39 5.72 12.04
N PHE A 131 12.44 5.89 12.87
CA PHE A 131 13.39 7.00 12.74
C PHE A 131 14.82 6.56 12.91
N PHE A 132 15.72 7.24 12.20
CA PHE A 132 17.17 7.13 12.31
C PHE A 132 17.78 8.54 12.35
N ALA A 133 18.49 8.88 13.43
CA ALA A 133 19.12 10.18 13.63
C ALA A 133 18.17 11.39 13.35
N GLY A 134 16.89 11.25 13.69
CA GLY A 134 15.85 12.26 13.48
C GLY A 134 15.22 12.25 12.07
N LEU A 135 15.70 11.42 11.15
CA LEU A 135 15.13 11.20 9.83
C LEU A 135 14.09 10.06 9.88
N ARG A 136 12.92 10.27 9.27
CA ARG A 136 11.91 9.22 9.09
C ARG A 136 12.42 8.19 8.10
N VAL A 137 12.43 6.92 8.49
CA VAL A 137 12.92 5.84 7.64
C VAL A 137 11.78 5.26 6.83
N ALA A 138 11.95 5.25 5.52
CA ALA A 138 11.03 4.65 4.56
C ALA A 138 11.78 3.71 3.62
N THR A 139 11.07 2.74 3.06
CA THR A 139 11.63 1.80 2.08
C THR A 139 10.73 1.68 0.86
N VAL A 140 11.35 1.51 -0.31
CA VAL A 140 10.66 1.14 -1.54
C VAL A 140 10.76 -0.36 -1.75
N ASP A 141 9.63 -1.00 -1.99
CA ASP A 141 9.59 -2.43 -2.34
C ASP A 141 8.49 -2.72 -3.36
N GLY A 142 8.70 -3.80 -4.13
CA GLY A 142 7.84 -4.20 -5.23
C GLY A 142 7.07 -5.49 -4.96
N PHE A 143 5.92 -5.61 -5.61
CA PHE A 143 5.13 -6.83 -5.61
C PHE A 143 4.31 -6.97 -6.89
N THR A 144 3.85 -8.21 -7.15
CA THR A 144 2.99 -8.52 -8.29
C THR A 144 1.65 -9.08 -7.83
N LEU A 145 0.61 -8.82 -8.60
CA LEU A 145 -0.72 -9.39 -8.41
C LEU A 145 -1.16 -10.04 -9.72
N ASP A 146 -1.63 -11.30 -9.62
CA ASP A 146 -2.22 -11.98 -10.76
C ASP A 146 -3.61 -11.45 -11.02
N VAL A 147 -3.90 -11.13 -12.27
CA VAL A 147 -5.20 -10.65 -12.73
C VAL A 147 -5.87 -11.70 -13.63
N PRO A 148 -7.23 -11.75 -13.70
CA PRO A 148 -7.92 -12.72 -14.53
C PRO A 148 -7.45 -12.68 -15.97
N ASP A 149 -7.28 -13.86 -16.56
CA ASP A 149 -6.91 -14.02 -17.98
C ASP A 149 -8.12 -13.72 -18.88
N THR A 150 -8.32 -12.43 -19.12
CA THR A 150 -9.29 -11.91 -20.09
C THR A 150 -8.54 -11.20 -21.21
N ALA A 151 -9.13 -11.09 -22.40
CA ALA A 151 -8.48 -10.42 -23.52
C ALA A 151 -8.05 -8.97 -23.18
N GLU A 152 -8.86 -8.24 -22.44
CA GLU A 152 -8.56 -6.85 -22.03
C GLU A 152 -7.40 -6.81 -21.01
N ASN A 153 -7.44 -7.67 -19.98
CA ASN A 153 -6.39 -7.73 -18.97
C ASN A 153 -5.06 -8.22 -19.58
N ALA A 154 -5.10 -9.26 -20.43
CA ALA A 154 -3.92 -9.78 -21.10
C ALA A 154 -3.28 -8.72 -22.01
N ALA A 155 -4.09 -7.96 -22.76
CA ALA A 155 -3.60 -6.88 -23.62
C ALA A 155 -2.97 -5.73 -22.82
N PHE A 156 -3.50 -5.39 -21.65
CA PHE A 156 -3.02 -4.26 -20.85
C PHE A 156 -1.85 -4.64 -19.93
N PHE A 157 -2.00 -5.71 -19.14
CA PHE A 157 -1.02 -6.07 -18.11
C PHE A 157 0.14 -6.92 -18.64
N GLY A 158 -0.09 -7.63 -19.75
CA GLY A 158 0.91 -8.52 -20.34
C GLY A 158 1.13 -9.81 -19.52
N PRO A 159 1.97 -10.72 -20.04
CA PRO A 159 2.25 -12.01 -19.40
C PRO A 159 2.98 -11.81 -18.07
N GLY A 160 2.64 -12.63 -17.09
CA GLY A 160 3.37 -12.71 -15.84
C GLY A 160 4.76 -13.34 -16.01
N SER A 161 5.70 -12.93 -15.16
CA SER A 161 7.03 -13.54 -15.05
C SER A 161 7.27 -13.92 -13.59
N ASN A 162 7.54 -15.19 -13.33
CA ASN A 162 7.86 -15.69 -11.99
C ASN A 162 9.37 -15.81 -11.74
N GLY A 163 10.21 -15.21 -12.61
CA GLY A 163 11.67 -15.31 -12.48
C GLY A 163 12.24 -16.70 -12.82
N SER A 164 11.40 -17.69 -13.07
CA SER A 164 11.76 -19.01 -13.60
C SER A 164 11.24 -19.11 -15.04
N ASP A 165 11.82 -20.02 -15.83
CA ASP A 165 11.41 -20.28 -17.22
C ASP A 165 9.94 -20.75 -17.40
N SER A 166 9.20 -20.92 -16.30
CA SER A 166 7.77 -21.23 -16.32
C SER A 166 6.96 -19.94 -16.51
N LYS A 167 6.23 -19.84 -17.62
CA LYS A 167 5.26 -18.76 -17.85
C LYS A 167 4.18 -18.80 -16.78
N ASN A 168 3.97 -17.70 -16.08
CA ASN A 168 2.78 -17.56 -15.24
C ASN A 168 1.54 -17.60 -16.16
N PRO A 169 0.53 -18.45 -15.87
CA PRO A 169 -0.68 -18.54 -16.68
C PRO A 169 -1.53 -17.26 -16.68
N TYR A 170 -1.30 -16.35 -15.72
CA TYR A 170 -2.09 -15.13 -15.57
C TYR A 170 -1.31 -13.88 -15.97
N PRO A 171 -1.98 -12.88 -16.58
CA PRO A 171 -1.43 -11.54 -16.69
C PRO A 171 -1.13 -10.96 -15.31
N GLN A 172 -0.11 -10.09 -15.20
CA GLN A 172 0.33 -9.56 -13.91
C GLN A 172 0.35 -8.04 -13.87
N LEU A 173 -0.25 -7.50 -12.82
CA LEU A 173 -0.04 -6.13 -12.36
C LEU A 173 1.25 -6.10 -11.53
N ARG A 174 2.18 -5.20 -11.89
CA ARG A 174 3.35 -4.88 -11.06
C ARG A 174 3.04 -3.64 -10.24
N ALA A 175 3.34 -3.69 -8.96
CA ALA A 175 3.15 -2.57 -8.03
C ALA A 175 4.43 -2.28 -7.26
N LEU A 176 4.60 -1.00 -6.89
CA LEU A 176 5.57 -0.54 -5.92
C LEU A 176 4.87 0.19 -4.79
N ALA A 177 5.43 0.11 -3.60
CA ALA A 177 5.00 0.87 -2.44
C ALA A 177 6.20 1.54 -1.76
N LEU A 178 6.00 2.79 -1.32
CA LEU A 178 6.86 3.46 -0.36
C LEU A 178 6.23 3.26 1.02
N ALA A 179 6.90 2.60 1.93
CA ALA A 179 6.39 2.26 3.26
C ALA A 179 7.29 2.82 4.37
N GLU A 180 6.71 3.30 5.46
CA GLU A 180 7.43 3.64 6.69
C GLU A 180 7.93 2.38 7.37
N CYS A 181 9.22 2.31 7.73
CA CYS A 181 9.83 1.07 8.20
C CYS A 181 9.24 0.57 9.53
N GLY A 182 9.07 1.42 10.53
CA GLY A 182 8.62 1.00 11.86
C GLY A 182 7.15 0.54 11.90
N THR A 183 6.26 1.28 11.28
CA THR A 183 4.80 1.02 11.31
C THR A 183 4.31 0.19 10.16
N ARG A 184 5.08 0.15 9.06
CA ARG A 184 4.73 -0.50 7.79
C ARG A 184 3.49 0.11 7.10
N VAL A 185 3.08 1.33 7.49
CA VAL A 185 2.06 2.08 6.76
C VAL A 185 2.62 2.54 5.41
N LEU A 186 1.73 2.67 4.42
CA LEU A 186 2.11 3.14 3.10
C LEU A 186 2.12 4.66 3.07
N LEU A 187 3.17 5.22 2.49
CA LEU A 187 3.32 6.65 2.21
C LEU A 187 2.95 6.97 0.77
N GLY A 188 3.06 5.98 -0.12
CA GLY A 188 2.72 6.10 -1.53
C GLY A 188 2.70 4.74 -2.21
N ALA A 189 2.05 4.66 -3.36
CA ALA A 189 2.02 3.45 -4.19
C ALA A 189 1.89 3.81 -5.66
N ALA A 190 2.45 2.95 -6.52
CA ALA A 190 2.32 3.01 -7.97
C ALA A 190 2.08 1.61 -8.53
N TYR A 191 1.45 1.50 -9.69
CA TYR A 191 1.30 0.23 -10.38
C TYR A 191 1.33 0.42 -11.90
N GLY A 192 1.62 -0.66 -12.60
CA GLY A 192 1.60 -0.71 -14.06
C GLY A 192 1.55 -2.15 -14.58
N PRO A 193 1.57 -2.34 -15.89
CA PRO A 193 1.73 -3.64 -16.51
C PRO A 193 3.08 -4.28 -16.13
N SER A 194 3.15 -5.61 -16.21
CA SER A 194 4.37 -6.39 -15.89
C SER A 194 5.60 -5.94 -16.67
N SER A 195 5.39 -5.38 -17.87
CA SER A 195 6.45 -4.83 -18.73
C SER A 195 7.05 -3.50 -18.24
N THR A 196 6.37 -2.79 -17.32
CA THR A 196 6.90 -1.54 -16.77
C THR A 196 8.02 -1.84 -15.79
N GLY A 197 9.20 -1.26 -16.01
CA GLY A 197 10.34 -1.43 -15.11
C GLY A 197 10.08 -0.80 -13.73
N GLU A 198 10.62 -1.41 -12.68
CA GLU A 198 10.48 -0.91 -11.29
C GLU A 198 11.01 0.52 -11.14
N GLN A 199 12.11 0.86 -11.80
CA GLN A 199 12.65 2.22 -11.76
C GLN A 199 11.68 3.26 -12.37
N THR A 200 10.91 2.87 -13.40
CA THR A 200 9.89 3.75 -14.01
C THR A 200 8.72 3.96 -13.04
N LEU A 201 8.25 2.88 -12.40
CA LEU A 201 7.20 3.00 -11.37
C LEU A 201 7.66 3.77 -10.13
N ALA A 202 8.95 3.69 -9.79
CA ALA A 202 9.51 4.43 -8.66
C ALA A 202 9.51 5.96 -8.89
N GLU A 203 9.50 6.43 -10.14
CA GLU A 203 9.31 7.84 -10.45
C GLU A 203 7.95 8.36 -9.96
N ASP A 204 6.91 7.53 -9.97
CA ASP A 204 5.56 7.88 -9.48
C ASP A 204 5.49 7.96 -7.94
N LEU A 205 6.50 7.43 -7.22
CA LEU A 205 6.60 7.52 -5.76
C LEU A 205 7.33 8.79 -5.28
N LEU A 206 8.02 9.50 -6.17
CA LEU A 206 8.80 10.70 -5.81
C LEU A 206 7.98 11.78 -5.08
N PRO A 207 6.69 12.05 -5.44
CA PRO A 207 5.88 13.02 -4.71
C PRO A 207 5.61 12.66 -3.24
N ALA A 208 5.79 11.39 -2.85
CA ALA A 208 5.65 10.92 -1.47
C ALA A 208 6.98 10.97 -0.67
N MET A 209 8.08 11.32 -1.33
CA MET A 209 9.40 11.50 -0.70
C MET A 209 9.62 12.99 -0.41
N GLY A 210 10.40 13.31 0.63
CA GLY A 210 10.70 14.70 0.96
C GLY A 210 11.72 14.87 2.08
N ALA A 211 12.00 16.14 2.40
CA ALA A 211 12.94 16.51 3.44
C ALA A 211 12.56 15.87 4.80
N GLY A 212 13.56 15.43 5.56
CA GLY A 212 13.38 14.74 6.82
C GLY A 212 13.10 13.25 6.70
N MET A 213 13.15 12.69 5.48
CA MET A 213 13.08 11.25 5.22
C MET A 213 14.44 10.68 4.86
N LEU A 214 14.70 9.44 5.28
CA LEU A 214 15.76 8.58 4.79
C LEU A 214 15.11 7.41 4.03
N VAL A 215 15.29 7.38 2.72
CA VAL A 215 14.68 6.37 1.85
C VAL A 215 15.69 5.25 1.57
N LEU A 216 15.33 4.04 1.95
CA LEU A 216 16.07 2.82 1.68
C LEU A 216 15.54 2.16 0.41
N ALA A 217 16.42 1.60 -0.42
CA ALA A 217 16.01 0.85 -1.60
C ALA A 217 17.00 -0.25 -1.95
N ASP A 218 16.50 -1.31 -2.59
CA ASP A 218 17.32 -2.42 -3.08
C ASP A 218 18.12 -2.03 -4.34
N ARG A 219 19.09 -2.87 -4.69
CA ARG A 219 19.98 -2.72 -5.85
C ARG A 219 19.24 -2.55 -7.18
N ASN A 220 18.00 -3.05 -7.31
CA ASN A 220 17.20 -2.93 -8.52
C ASN A 220 16.75 -1.48 -8.80
N PHE A 221 16.69 -0.64 -7.77
CA PHE A 221 16.36 0.78 -7.91
C PHE A 221 17.58 1.66 -8.21
N ALA A 222 18.78 1.14 -8.02
CA ALA A 222 20.01 1.89 -8.21
C ALA A 222 20.18 2.32 -9.68
N SER A 223 19.99 3.61 -9.96
CA SER A 223 20.36 4.27 -11.21
C SER A 223 20.66 5.73 -10.96
N TRP A 224 21.55 6.31 -11.76
CA TRP A 224 21.90 7.73 -11.64
C TRP A 224 20.66 8.63 -11.81
N LYS A 225 19.78 8.32 -12.76
CA LYS A 225 18.57 9.08 -13.04
C LYS A 225 17.61 9.10 -11.85
N LEU A 226 17.25 7.92 -11.35
CA LEU A 226 16.32 7.80 -10.23
C LEU A 226 16.92 8.35 -8.93
N TRP A 227 18.22 8.13 -8.69
CA TRP A 227 18.92 8.70 -7.54
C TRP A 227 18.81 10.22 -7.52
N ARG A 228 19.12 10.89 -8.67
CA ARG A 228 19.00 12.33 -8.76
C ARG A 228 17.59 12.83 -8.54
N ALA A 229 16.61 12.16 -9.13
CA ALA A 229 15.21 12.55 -8.98
C ALA A 229 14.75 12.38 -7.51
N ALA A 230 15.11 11.28 -6.85
CA ALA A 230 14.79 11.06 -5.46
C ALA A 230 15.51 12.06 -4.53
N ALA A 231 16.79 12.32 -4.72
CA ALA A 231 17.51 13.31 -3.92
C ALA A 231 16.97 14.75 -4.15
N ALA A 232 16.47 15.06 -5.34
CA ALA A 232 15.88 16.36 -5.65
C ALA A 232 14.55 16.63 -4.89
N THR A 233 13.90 15.60 -4.34
CA THR A 233 12.75 15.76 -3.43
C THR A 233 13.13 16.33 -2.07
N GLY A 234 14.41 16.36 -1.73
CA GLY A 234 14.95 16.71 -0.42
C GLY A 234 15.08 15.52 0.55
N ALA A 235 14.71 14.32 0.13
CA ALA A 235 14.93 13.12 0.92
C ALA A 235 16.39 12.69 0.92
N ASP A 236 16.86 12.18 2.06
CA ASP A 236 18.12 11.46 2.14
C ASP A 236 17.94 10.02 1.64
N LEU A 237 19.00 9.47 1.06
CA LEU A 237 18.97 8.16 0.41
C LEU A 237 20.05 7.25 1.01
N CYS A 238 19.72 5.96 1.16
CA CYS A 238 20.67 4.91 1.46
C CYS A 238 20.28 3.65 0.68
N TRP A 239 20.88 3.46 -0.50
CA TRP A 239 20.51 2.41 -1.43
C TRP A 239 21.61 1.39 -1.62
N ARG A 240 21.24 0.13 -1.73
CA ARG A 240 22.17 -0.92 -2.11
C ARG A 240 22.59 -0.75 -3.57
N MET A 241 23.88 -0.81 -3.81
CA MET A 241 24.45 -0.72 -5.15
C MET A 241 24.71 -2.11 -5.72
N SER A 242 24.46 -2.27 -7.00
CA SER A 242 24.83 -3.49 -7.71
C SER A 242 26.34 -3.48 -8.03
N ALA A 243 26.97 -4.64 -8.12
CA ALA A 243 28.38 -4.79 -8.49
C ALA A 243 28.74 -4.20 -9.89
N SER A 244 27.73 -3.91 -10.72
CA SER A 244 27.93 -3.24 -12.01
C SER A 244 28.26 -1.74 -11.89
N PHE A 245 28.01 -1.12 -10.72
CA PHE A 245 28.35 0.28 -10.51
C PHE A 245 29.84 0.45 -10.23
N ARG A 246 30.48 1.33 -10.99
CA ARG A 246 31.85 1.76 -10.69
C ARG A 246 31.81 2.96 -9.75
N LEU A 247 32.20 2.72 -8.50
CA LEU A 247 32.24 3.71 -7.42
C LEU A 247 33.70 4.02 -7.12
N PRO A 248 34.34 4.99 -7.82
CA PRO A 248 35.74 5.31 -7.58
C PRO A 248 35.93 5.89 -6.17
N VAL A 249 36.99 5.46 -5.48
CA VAL A 249 37.39 6.04 -4.20
C VAL A 249 37.98 7.44 -4.48
N LEU A 250 37.29 8.47 -4.02
CA LEU A 250 37.75 9.87 -4.13
C LEU A 250 38.48 10.31 -2.86
N GLU A 251 37.99 9.87 -1.69
CA GLU A 251 38.48 10.22 -0.40
C GLU A 251 38.12 9.13 0.61
N VAL A 252 39.03 8.62 1.37
CA VAL A 252 38.76 7.66 2.45
C VAL A 252 38.43 8.45 3.72
N LEU A 253 37.34 8.08 4.39
CA LEU A 253 36.87 8.72 5.62
C LEU A 253 37.44 8.01 6.87
N PRO A 254 37.43 8.69 8.03
CA PRO A 254 38.07 8.13 9.27
C PRO A 254 37.46 6.80 9.74
N ASP A 255 36.19 6.50 9.40
CA ASP A 255 35.51 5.26 9.77
C ASP A 255 35.70 4.12 8.74
N GLY A 256 36.62 4.29 7.78
CA GLY A 256 36.89 3.31 6.74
C GLY A 256 35.93 3.34 5.55
N THR A 257 34.87 4.14 5.59
CA THR A 257 34.02 4.41 4.43
C THR A 257 34.70 5.37 3.47
N TYR A 258 34.13 5.60 2.31
CA TYR A 258 34.75 6.52 1.34
C TYR A 258 33.73 7.35 0.58
N LEU A 259 34.18 8.53 0.15
CA LEU A 259 33.43 9.36 -0.76
C LEU A 259 33.66 8.89 -2.19
N SER A 260 32.58 8.86 -2.94
CA SER A 260 32.53 8.45 -4.33
C SER A 260 31.60 9.34 -5.14
N GLN A 261 31.41 8.99 -6.39
CA GLN A 261 30.46 9.67 -7.27
C GLN A 261 29.67 8.66 -8.14
N LEU A 262 28.36 8.84 -8.21
CA LEU A 262 27.51 8.22 -9.21
C LEU A 262 27.61 9.02 -10.51
N ARG A 263 28.05 8.37 -11.58
CA ARG A 263 28.20 9.00 -12.90
C ARG A 263 26.98 8.79 -13.75
N PRO A 264 26.57 9.78 -14.55
CA PRO A 264 25.53 9.59 -15.55
C PRO A 264 25.98 8.56 -16.60
N PRO A 265 25.03 7.85 -17.26
CA PRO A 265 25.35 6.93 -18.35
C PRO A 265 26.12 7.62 -19.50
N ARG A 266 25.81 8.88 -19.77
CA ARG A 266 26.53 9.74 -20.75
C ARG A 266 26.81 11.07 -20.11
N THR A 267 27.97 11.65 -20.39
CA THR A 267 28.39 12.97 -19.82
C THR A 267 27.38 14.08 -20.06
N LYS A 268 26.65 14.03 -21.17
CA LYS A 268 25.61 15.03 -21.51
C LYS A 268 24.34 14.93 -20.65
N ASP A 269 24.13 13.82 -19.94
CA ASP A 269 22.91 13.60 -19.13
C ASP A 269 22.96 14.40 -17.83
N GLY A 270 24.15 14.89 -17.43
CA GLY A 270 24.33 15.78 -16.28
C GLY A 270 25.63 15.54 -15.50
N PRO A 271 25.85 16.26 -14.39
CA PRO A 271 27.02 16.09 -13.55
C PRO A 271 26.95 14.81 -12.71
N PRO A 272 28.12 14.27 -12.30
CA PRO A 272 28.16 13.23 -11.29
C PRO A 272 27.56 13.70 -9.97
N VAL A 273 27.02 12.77 -9.19
CA VAL A 273 26.45 13.02 -7.87
C VAL A 273 27.38 12.44 -6.80
N ARG A 274 27.78 13.25 -5.81
CA ARG A 274 28.62 12.83 -4.70
C ARG A 274 27.81 11.93 -3.76
N VAL A 275 28.42 10.82 -3.32
CA VAL A 275 27.84 9.85 -2.40
C VAL A 275 28.92 9.36 -1.44
N ARG A 276 28.51 8.92 -0.24
CA ARG A 276 29.34 8.11 0.66
C ARG A 276 29.02 6.67 0.41
N VAL A 277 30.07 5.83 0.36
CA VAL A 277 29.94 4.38 0.15
C VAL A 277 30.35 3.65 1.42
N ILE A 278 29.52 2.70 1.83
CA ILE A 278 29.71 1.83 2.99
C ILE A 278 29.75 0.40 2.46
N GLU A 279 30.89 -0.26 2.60
CA GLU A 279 31.06 -1.67 2.23
C GLU A 279 31.16 -2.54 3.47
N TYR A 280 30.40 -3.63 3.51
CA TYR A 280 30.44 -4.60 4.60
C TYR A 280 30.05 -5.99 4.10
N SER A 281 30.50 -7.02 4.81
CA SER A 281 30.15 -8.40 4.52
C SER A 281 29.12 -8.91 5.52
N VAL A 282 28.12 -9.64 5.02
CA VAL A 282 27.16 -10.38 5.82
C VAL A 282 27.53 -11.86 5.75
N LEU A 283 27.81 -12.45 6.92
CA LEU A 283 28.00 -13.89 7.04
C LEU A 283 26.65 -14.54 7.36
N THR A 284 26.25 -15.49 6.56
CA THR A 284 25.05 -16.29 6.79
C THR A 284 25.45 -17.74 6.91
N THR A 285 25.01 -18.40 7.98
CA THR A 285 25.19 -19.83 8.16
C THR A 285 23.88 -20.52 7.84
N ASP A 286 23.87 -21.48 6.92
CA ASP A 286 22.69 -22.26 6.57
C ASP A 286 22.40 -23.36 7.63
N GLU A 287 21.30 -24.11 7.44
CA GLU A 287 20.92 -25.20 8.36
C GLU A 287 21.93 -26.34 8.41
N ASP A 288 22.77 -26.48 7.37
CA ASP A 288 23.82 -27.50 7.26
C ASP A 288 25.15 -26.99 7.84
N GLY A 289 25.19 -25.75 8.39
CA GLY A 289 26.39 -25.15 9.00
C GLY A 289 27.38 -24.58 7.98
N GLN A 290 26.99 -24.43 6.71
CA GLN A 290 27.84 -23.85 5.68
C GLN A 290 27.76 -22.32 5.75
N GLU A 291 28.90 -21.67 5.89
CA GLU A 291 29.01 -20.22 5.92
C GLU A 291 29.13 -19.66 4.49
N THR A 292 28.23 -18.72 4.18
CA THR A 292 28.29 -17.92 2.97
C THR A 292 28.50 -16.45 3.32
N SER A 293 29.36 -15.78 2.56
CA SER A 293 29.64 -14.35 2.75
C SER A 293 29.15 -13.57 1.54
N GLU A 294 28.28 -12.61 1.77
CA GLU A 294 27.83 -11.69 0.72
C GLU A 294 28.33 -10.27 1.00
N LEU A 295 28.98 -9.66 0.00
CA LEU A 295 29.44 -8.27 0.07
C LEU A 295 28.31 -7.32 -0.27
N PHE A 296 28.05 -6.36 0.61
CA PHE A 296 27.11 -5.27 0.42
C PHE A 296 27.87 -3.96 0.22
N ALA A 297 27.42 -3.17 -0.76
CA ALA A 297 27.85 -1.79 -0.94
C ALA A 297 26.59 -0.90 -0.88
N LEU A 298 26.54 -0.01 0.11
CA LEU A 298 25.50 1.02 0.22
C LEU A 298 26.07 2.34 -0.24
N ALA A 299 25.31 3.05 -1.09
CA ALA A 299 25.56 4.46 -1.37
C ALA A 299 24.56 5.31 -0.58
N THR A 300 25.02 6.43 0.00
CA THR A 300 24.15 7.32 0.78
C THR A 300 24.47 8.79 0.53
N THR A 301 23.44 9.64 0.70
CA THR A 301 23.57 11.10 0.74
C THR A 301 24.09 11.62 2.08
N LEU A 302 24.09 10.77 3.12
CA LEU A 302 24.57 11.08 4.49
C LEU A 302 26.09 11.01 4.55
N LEU A 303 26.74 12.11 4.21
CA LEU A 303 28.20 12.15 3.98
C LEU A 303 29.05 12.21 5.26
N ASP A 304 28.49 12.66 6.38
CA ASP A 304 29.19 12.83 7.65
C ASP A 304 29.24 11.51 8.45
N PRO A 305 30.43 10.88 8.62
CA PRO A 305 30.55 9.62 9.31
C PRO A 305 30.40 9.71 10.84
N GLU A 306 30.62 10.89 11.45
CA GLU A 306 30.45 11.08 12.89
C GLU A 306 28.96 11.14 13.25
N ARG A 307 28.20 11.88 12.45
CA ARG A 307 26.74 12.01 12.63
C ARG A 307 25.99 10.74 12.23
N PHE A 308 26.46 10.03 11.22
CA PHE A 308 25.83 8.85 10.65
C PHE A 308 26.82 7.67 10.58
N PRO A 309 27.07 6.97 11.69
CA PRO A 309 28.03 5.87 11.73
C PRO A 309 27.70 4.77 10.72
N ALA A 310 28.74 4.25 10.05
CA ALA A 310 28.58 3.23 9.01
C ALA A 310 27.86 1.97 9.51
N ILE A 311 28.22 1.52 10.73
CA ILE A 311 27.63 0.31 11.32
C ILE A 311 26.13 0.47 11.58
N ASP A 312 25.67 1.66 11.95
CA ASP A 312 24.27 1.92 12.23
C ASP A 312 23.46 1.98 10.93
N LEU A 313 24.02 2.57 9.85
CA LEU A 313 23.41 2.54 8.52
C LEU A 313 23.36 1.12 7.95
N ALA A 314 24.39 0.31 8.16
CA ALA A 314 24.39 -1.09 7.73
C ALA A 314 23.33 -1.91 8.47
N ARG A 315 23.18 -1.74 9.79
CA ARG A 315 22.14 -2.37 10.60
C ARG A 315 20.75 -1.93 10.15
N LEU A 316 20.54 -0.62 10.00
CA LEU A 316 19.28 -0.05 9.53
C LEU A 316 18.88 -0.62 8.16
N TYR A 317 19.84 -0.71 7.24
CA TYR A 317 19.57 -1.28 5.91
C TYR A 317 19.21 -2.77 6.02
N HIS A 318 19.84 -3.51 6.91
CA HIS A 318 19.51 -4.92 7.14
C HIS A 318 18.12 -5.08 7.75
N ASP A 319 17.74 -4.20 8.70
CA ASP A 319 16.41 -4.19 9.31
C ASP A 319 15.30 -3.81 8.33
N ARG A 320 15.62 -3.24 7.16
CA ARG A 320 14.70 -2.99 6.04
C ARG A 320 13.86 -4.23 5.66
N TRP A 321 14.47 -5.43 5.79
CA TRP A 321 13.75 -6.70 5.59
C TRP A 321 12.46 -6.82 6.43
N GLN A 322 12.42 -6.22 7.59
CA GLN A 322 11.20 -6.22 8.42
C GLN A 322 10.04 -5.46 7.75
N ALA A 323 10.32 -4.44 6.94
CA ALA A 323 9.31 -3.73 6.17
C ALA A 323 8.82 -4.54 4.95
N GLU A 324 9.67 -5.37 4.34
CA GLU A 324 9.27 -6.32 3.29
C GLU A 324 8.21 -7.31 3.81
N THR A 325 8.28 -7.68 5.11
CA THR A 325 7.23 -8.47 5.76
C THR A 325 5.86 -7.78 5.70
N GLY A 326 5.80 -6.46 5.71
CA GLY A 326 4.55 -5.70 5.55
C GLY A 326 3.89 -5.94 4.20
N ILE A 327 4.68 -5.94 3.13
CA ILE A 327 4.18 -6.26 1.77
C ILE A 327 3.81 -7.75 1.66
N ALA A 328 4.53 -8.63 2.34
CA ALA A 328 4.14 -10.04 2.45
C ALA A 328 2.78 -10.22 3.15
N ASP A 329 2.46 -9.41 4.18
CA ASP A 329 1.15 -9.42 4.85
C ASP A 329 0.01 -9.03 3.88
N LEU A 330 0.26 -8.06 2.99
CA LEU A 330 -0.70 -7.69 1.94
C LEU A 330 -1.00 -8.87 1.02
N LYS A 331 0.04 -9.59 0.58
CA LYS A 331 -0.07 -10.75 -0.30
C LYS A 331 -0.74 -11.95 0.38
N THR A 332 -0.47 -12.19 1.64
CA THR A 332 -0.88 -13.41 2.35
C THR A 332 -2.16 -13.24 3.15
N ALA A 333 -2.24 -12.23 4.01
CA ALA A 333 -3.36 -12.08 4.92
C ALA A 333 -4.60 -11.50 4.24
N ILE A 334 -4.46 -10.42 3.46
CA ILE A 334 -5.61 -9.77 2.81
C ILE A 334 -6.00 -10.53 1.54
N ARG A 335 -5.05 -10.78 0.66
CA ARG A 335 -5.29 -11.49 -0.60
C ARG A 335 -5.70 -12.95 -0.38
N GLY A 336 -5.27 -13.57 0.72
CA GLY A 336 -5.60 -14.96 1.06
C GLY A 336 -4.64 -15.99 0.52
N GLY A 337 -3.47 -15.57 0.04
CA GLY A 337 -2.37 -16.42 -0.44
C GLY A 337 -1.79 -15.99 -1.79
N PRO A 338 -0.62 -16.50 -2.16
CA PRO A 338 0.07 -16.13 -3.40
C PRO A 338 -0.69 -16.56 -4.66
N GLU A 339 -1.50 -17.62 -4.59
CA GLU A 339 -2.24 -18.19 -5.73
C GLU A 339 -3.57 -17.48 -6.02
N VAL A 340 -3.95 -16.47 -5.22
CA VAL A 340 -5.24 -15.80 -5.39
C VAL A 340 -5.17 -14.79 -6.54
N VAL A 341 -5.93 -15.02 -7.57
CA VAL A 341 -6.13 -14.11 -8.70
C VAL A 341 -7.16 -13.05 -8.32
N LEU A 342 -6.96 -11.79 -8.74
CA LEU A 342 -7.96 -10.72 -8.58
C LEU A 342 -9.27 -11.11 -9.29
N ARG A 343 -10.38 -10.43 -8.95
CA ARG A 343 -11.70 -10.80 -9.49
C ARG A 343 -12.09 -10.00 -10.73
N SER A 344 -11.45 -8.87 -10.94
CA SER A 344 -11.83 -7.86 -11.92
C SER A 344 -11.39 -8.24 -13.33
N LYS A 345 -12.34 -8.22 -14.27
CA LYS A 345 -12.16 -8.71 -15.64
C LYS A 345 -11.70 -7.66 -16.63
N THR A 346 -11.58 -6.40 -16.21
CA THR A 346 -11.11 -5.29 -17.04
C THR A 346 -10.03 -4.48 -16.31
N PRO A 347 -9.08 -3.85 -17.01
CA PRO A 347 -8.01 -3.06 -16.38
C PRO A 347 -8.53 -1.96 -15.46
N ALA A 348 -9.60 -1.27 -15.84
CA ALA A 348 -10.22 -0.22 -15.00
C ALA A 348 -10.75 -0.77 -13.67
N MET A 349 -11.36 -1.96 -13.70
CA MET A 349 -11.85 -2.61 -12.50
C MET A 349 -10.73 -3.24 -11.67
N VAL A 350 -9.65 -3.68 -12.30
CA VAL A 350 -8.41 -4.12 -11.60
C VAL A 350 -7.79 -2.94 -10.85
N ALA A 351 -7.72 -1.76 -11.47
CA ALA A 351 -7.27 -0.54 -10.80
C ALA A 351 -8.10 -0.21 -9.56
N GLN A 352 -9.43 -0.31 -9.66
CA GLN A 352 -10.34 -0.13 -8.52
C GLN A 352 -10.04 -1.13 -7.40
N GLU A 353 -9.88 -2.40 -7.74
CA GLU A 353 -9.60 -3.49 -6.80
C GLU A 353 -8.24 -3.29 -6.14
N PHE A 354 -7.22 -2.88 -6.89
CA PHE A 354 -5.89 -2.57 -6.39
C PHE A 354 -5.90 -1.44 -5.35
N TRP A 355 -6.47 -0.29 -5.68
CA TRP A 355 -6.52 0.83 -4.74
C TRP A 355 -7.35 0.53 -3.50
N ALA A 356 -8.45 -0.22 -3.64
CA ALA A 356 -9.24 -0.69 -2.50
C ALA A 356 -8.45 -1.65 -1.58
N LEU A 357 -7.59 -2.52 -2.15
CA LEU A 357 -6.67 -3.36 -1.38
C LEU A 357 -5.74 -2.52 -0.51
N LEU A 358 -5.10 -1.51 -1.11
CA LEU A 358 -4.18 -0.63 -0.39
C LEU A 358 -4.88 0.19 0.69
N CYS A 359 -6.12 0.64 0.45
CA CYS A 359 -6.93 1.30 1.47
C CYS A 359 -7.16 0.39 2.68
N VAL A 360 -7.57 -0.86 2.46
CA VAL A 360 -7.82 -1.83 3.55
C VAL A 360 -6.53 -2.15 4.30
N TYR A 361 -5.42 -2.37 3.58
CA TYR A 361 -4.12 -2.57 4.20
C TYR A 361 -3.73 -1.40 5.10
N GLN A 362 -3.84 -0.17 4.59
CA GLN A 362 -3.51 1.06 5.31
C GLN A 362 -4.34 1.19 6.59
N ALA A 363 -5.66 0.99 6.50
CA ALA A 363 -6.55 1.08 7.66
C ALA A 363 -6.21 0.06 8.76
N ILE A 364 -5.79 -1.16 8.38
CA ILE A 364 -5.39 -2.17 9.36
C ILE A 364 -4.04 -1.82 9.99
N ARG A 365 -3.08 -1.28 9.22
CA ARG A 365 -1.80 -0.80 9.75
C ARG A 365 -1.98 0.39 10.70
N ASP A 366 -2.85 1.32 10.33
CA ASP A 366 -3.23 2.45 11.19
C ASP A 366 -3.85 1.95 12.52
N LEU A 367 -4.77 0.98 12.43
CA LEU A 367 -5.37 0.34 13.61
C LEU A 367 -4.32 -0.34 14.50
N ILE A 368 -3.37 -1.07 13.92
CA ILE A 368 -2.27 -1.71 14.65
C ILE A 368 -1.41 -0.65 15.35
N SER A 369 -1.04 0.40 14.64
CA SER A 369 -0.20 1.47 15.18
C SER A 369 -0.90 2.22 16.32
N TYR A 370 -2.21 2.44 16.20
CA TYR A 370 -3.02 3.05 17.25
C TYR A 370 -3.16 2.14 18.49
N ALA A 371 -3.36 0.85 18.28
CA ALA A 371 -3.57 -0.12 19.36
C ALA A 371 -2.25 -0.55 20.05
N ALA A 372 -1.10 -0.33 19.41
CA ALA A 372 0.19 -0.72 19.97
C ALA A 372 0.53 0.14 21.20
N PRO A 373 0.89 -0.45 22.35
CA PRO A 373 1.41 0.30 23.49
C PRO A 373 2.61 1.15 23.10
N THR A 374 2.77 2.30 23.76
CA THR A 374 3.92 3.19 23.55
C THR A 374 5.24 2.42 23.75
N GLY A 375 6.15 2.52 22.78
CA GLY A 375 7.44 1.83 22.80
C GLY A 375 7.41 0.37 22.34
N LEU A 376 6.24 -0.21 22.07
CA LEU A 376 6.16 -1.49 21.41
C LEU A 376 6.33 -1.29 19.89
N ASP A 377 7.15 -2.15 19.27
CA ASP A 377 7.26 -2.21 17.82
C ASP A 377 5.92 -2.67 17.21
N PRO A 378 5.19 -1.81 16.45
CA PRO A 378 3.95 -2.19 15.79
C PRO A 378 4.13 -3.37 14.82
N GLY A 379 5.34 -3.57 14.30
CA GLY A 379 5.70 -4.71 13.46
C GLY A 379 5.60 -6.06 14.15
N ARG A 380 5.64 -6.11 15.48
CA ARG A 380 5.47 -7.35 16.28
C ARG A 380 4.00 -7.72 16.50
N VAL A 381 3.05 -6.81 16.21
CA VAL A 381 1.63 -7.12 16.25
C VAL A 381 1.24 -7.94 15.02
N SER A 382 0.57 -9.07 15.25
CA SER A 382 0.16 -9.94 14.14
C SER A 382 -0.85 -9.26 13.23
N PHE A 383 -0.43 -8.94 12.01
CA PHE A 383 -1.31 -8.37 10.99
C PHE A 383 -2.51 -9.28 10.70
N LYS A 384 -2.30 -10.59 10.62
CA LYS A 384 -3.37 -11.56 10.38
C LYS A 384 -4.46 -11.49 11.46
N ARG A 385 -4.07 -11.41 12.74
CA ARG A 385 -5.05 -11.28 13.84
C ARG A 385 -5.80 -9.95 13.80
N ALA A 386 -5.10 -8.85 13.48
CA ALA A 386 -5.73 -7.54 13.32
C ALA A 386 -6.71 -7.53 12.14
N PHE A 387 -6.35 -8.17 11.03
CA PHE A 387 -7.22 -8.35 9.87
C PHE A 387 -8.47 -9.18 10.21
N GLU A 388 -8.32 -10.30 10.91
CA GLU A 388 -9.42 -11.14 11.36
C GLU A 388 -10.37 -10.36 12.30
N ALA A 389 -9.83 -9.61 13.27
CA ALA A 389 -10.61 -8.77 14.16
C ALA A 389 -11.36 -7.66 13.41
N ALA A 390 -10.72 -7.01 12.44
CA ALA A 390 -11.36 -6.01 11.60
C ALA A 390 -12.50 -6.62 10.76
N ARG A 391 -12.29 -7.79 10.18
CA ARG A 391 -13.31 -8.54 9.43
C ARG A 391 -14.51 -8.90 10.31
N ASP A 392 -14.25 -9.41 11.51
CA ASP A 392 -15.32 -9.79 12.44
C ASP A 392 -16.11 -8.59 12.93
N SER A 393 -15.46 -7.44 13.15
CA SER A 393 -16.13 -6.19 13.52
C SER A 393 -17.08 -5.71 12.42
N ALA A 394 -16.73 -5.89 11.15
CA ALA A 394 -17.55 -5.49 10.02
C ALA A 394 -18.85 -6.30 9.89
N THR A 395 -18.95 -7.47 10.53
CA THR A 395 -20.15 -8.32 10.54
C THR A 395 -21.01 -8.15 11.79
N ARG A 396 -20.49 -7.52 12.84
CA ARG A 396 -21.21 -7.41 14.14
C ARG A 396 -22.00 -6.12 14.30
N GLY A 397 -21.97 -5.23 13.35
CA GLY A 397 -22.85 -4.04 13.25
C GLY A 397 -22.61 -2.94 14.25
N ALA A 398 -21.95 -3.17 15.35
CA ALA A 398 -21.90 -2.17 16.40
C ALA A 398 -20.53 -2.08 17.05
N LEU A 399 -19.72 -1.22 16.53
CA LEU A 399 -18.91 -0.36 17.38
C LEU A 399 -19.11 1.04 16.82
N SER A 400 -20.01 1.79 17.44
CA SER A 400 -20.09 3.22 17.22
C SER A 400 -18.69 3.78 17.26
N PRO A 401 -18.29 4.66 16.31
CA PRO A 401 -17.05 5.39 16.47
C PRO A 401 -17.08 6.05 17.86
N PRO A 402 -15.94 6.17 18.54
CA PRO A 402 -15.89 6.95 19.77
C PRO A 402 -16.44 8.34 19.45
N PRO A 403 -17.17 8.96 20.39
CA PRO A 403 -17.60 10.34 20.22
C PRO A 403 -16.40 11.24 19.96
N ASP A 404 -16.58 12.25 19.11
CA ASP A 404 -15.59 13.25 18.71
C ASP A 404 -14.84 13.88 19.88
#